data_38461fe13836f08b3d94cb3837b450a1
#
_entry.id   38461fe13836f08b3d94cb3837b450a1
#
_cell.length_a   1.000
_cell.length_b   1.000
_cell.length_c   1.000
_cell.angle_alpha   90.00
_cell.angle_beta   90.00
_cell.angle_gamma   90.00
#
_symmetry.space_group_name_H-M   'P 1'
#
loop_
_entity.id
_entity.type
_entity.pdbx_description
1 polymer ?
#
loop_
_entity_poly.entity_id
_entity_poly.type
_entity_poly.pdbx_seq_one_letter_code
_entity_poly.pdbx_strand_id
1 'polypeptide(L)'
;IFNLSQDAELINGTYGIYYKIQQIALFSCFRLSNTLISLLAFNIGLNNKDRIKECIKWGIIDTVIVAGIITIIFEVLAGPISKLFGLTTTGENKGQIITLCETSIRIASIGYVFMGISLAIQGILQAYRKALSPLLISTLRLIIFLVPVSLIFVRQSNVVNLVWWAFPIAEALTAVLSILILKFTEKIIAVKKEKQVI
;
A
#
# COMPACT_ATOMS: atom_id res chain seq x y z
N ILE A 1 8.57 -8.71 25.27
CA ILE A 1 8.26 -10.13 25.09
C ILE A 1 6.78 -10.26 25.40
N PHE A 2 5.98 -10.62 24.41
CA PHE A 2 4.56 -10.88 24.53
C PHE A 2 4.27 -11.68 25.79
N ASN A 3 3.32 -11.24 26.58
CA ASN A 3 2.61 -12.19 27.43
C ASN A 3 1.85 -13.08 26.44
N LEU A 4 2.50 -14.17 26.07
CA LEU A 4 2.40 -14.89 24.79
C LEU A 4 1.03 -15.50 24.49
N SER A 5 0.03 -15.37 25.36
CA SER A 5 -1.29 -15.93 25.13
C SER A 5 -2.36 -14.88 24.80
N GLN A 6 -2.55 -13.85 25.61
CA GLN A 6 -3.67 -12.90 25.44
C GLN A 6 -3.39 -11.81 24.40
N ASP A 7 -2.24 -11.14 24.47
CA ASP A 7 -1.92 -10.07 23.53
C ASP A 7 -1.74 -10.59 22.08
N ALA A 8 -1.14 -11.77 21.93
CA ALA A 8 -0.99 -12.41 20.63
C ALA A 8 -2.34 -12.83 20.03
N GLU A 9 -3.27 -13.33 20.83
CA GLU A 9 -4.61 -13.70 20.38
C GLU A 9 -5.42 -12.45 19.92
N LEU A 10 -5.35 -11.37 20.70
CA LEU A 10 -5.97 -10.08 20.37
C LEU A 10 -5.43 -9.52 19.05
N ILE A 11 -4.11 -9.48 18.89
CA ILE A 11 -3.46 -8.95 17.68
C ILE A 11 -3.79 -9.83 16.48
N ASN A 12 -3.74 -11.15 16.60
CA ASN A 12 -4.04 -12.08 15.51
C ASN A 12 -5.51 -11.99 15.08
N GLY A 13 -6.45 -11.93 16.03
CA GLY A 13 -7.87 -11.74 15.75
C GLY A 13 -8.14 -10.41 15.01
N THR A 14 -7.58 -9.34 15.52
CA THR A 14 -7.68 -8.01 14.91
C THR A 14 -7.02 -7.96 13.53
N TYR A 15 -5.83 -8.56 13.37
CA TYR A 15 -5.13 -8.61 12.09
C TYR A 15 -5.94 -9.34 11.01
N GLY A 16 -6.61 -10.44 11.37
CA GLY A 16 -7.47 -11.16 10.43
C GLY A 16 -8.61 -10.30 9.87
N ILE A 17 -9.19 -9.44 10.69
CA ILE A 17 -10.24 -8.49 10.27
C ILE A 17 -9.61 -7.37 9.43
N TYR A 18 -8.58 -6.73 9.94
CA TYR A 18 -7.85 -5.67 9.24
C TYR A 18 -7.39 -6.11 7.85
N TYR A 19 -6.82 -7.31 7.73
CA TYR A 19 -6.34 -7.85 6.46
C TYR A 19 -7.45 -7.93 5.40
N LYS A 20 -8.65 -8.36 5.76
CA LYS A 20 -9.80 -8.40 4.85
C LYS A 20 -10.20 -7.01 4.35
N ILE A 21 -10.15 -6.01 5.23
CA ILE A 21 -10.45 -4.61 4.91
C ILE A 21 -9.36 -4.03 3.99
N GLN A 22 -8.10 -4.27 4.30
CA GLN A 22 -6.97 -3.84 3.48
C GLN A 22 -7.05 -4.39 2.05
N GLN A 23 -7.55 -5.61 1.85
CA GLN A 23 -7.72 -6.20 0.52
C GLN A 23 -8.66 -5.38 -0.37
N ILE A 24 -9.67 -4.73 0.18
CA ILE A 24 -10.59 -3.87 -0.59
C ILE A 24 -9.82 -2.69 -1.18
N ALA A 25 -9.01 -2.00 -0.36
CA ALA A 25 -8.17 -0.90 -0.82
C ALA A 25 -7.11 -1.38 -1.83
N LEU A 26 -6.45 -2.50 -1.54
CA LEU A 26 -5.42 -3.09 -2.36
C LEU A 26 -5.95 -3.45 -3.76
N PHE A 27 -7.06 -4.18 -3.84
CA PHE A 27 -7.65 -4.58 -5.12
C PHE A 27 -8.14 -3.40 -5.95
N SER A 28 -8.68 -2.37 -5.32
CA SER A 28 -9.08 -1.14 -6.02
C SER A 28 -7.89 -0.46 -6.68
N CYS A 29 -6.78 -0.27 -5.94
CA CYS A 29 -5.56 0.31 -6.48
C CYS A 29 -4.89 -0.59 -7.55
N PHE A 30 -4.93 -1.92 -7.39
CA PHE A 30 -4.44 -2.85 -8.40
C PHE A 30 -5.21 -2.77 -9.72
N ARG A 31 -6.54 -2.61 -9.66
CA ARG A 31 -7.34 -2.45 -10.88
C ARG A 31 -6.96 -1.20 -11.65
N LEU A 32 -6.77 -0.09 -10.96
CA LEU A 32 -6.30 1.15 -11.59
C LEU A 32 -4.88 0.99 -12.16
N SER A 33 -3.98 0.37 -11.42
CA SER A 33 -2.62 0.08 -11.89
C SER A 33 -2.63 -0.79 -13.16
N ASN A 34 -3.47 -1.82 -13.23
CA ASN A 34 -3.59 -2.67 -14.43
C ASN A 34 -4.13 -1.90 -15.64
N THR A 35 -5.11 -1.02 -15.45
CA THR A 35 -5.61 -0.14 -16.52
C THR A 35 -4.50 0.79 -17.01
N LEU A 36 -3.73 1.36 -16.09
CA LEU A 36 -2.60 2.23 -16.41
C LEU A 36 -1.51 1.50 -17.21
N ILE A 37 -1.21 0.23 -16.87
CA ILE A 37 -0.28 -0.61 -17.64
C ILE A 37 -0.71 -0.69 -19.11
N SER A 38 -1.97 -1.01 -19.35
CA SER A 38 -2.50 -1.19 -20.70
C SER A 38 -2.46 0.09 -21.52
N LEU A 39 -2.94 1.20 -20.93
CA LEU A 39 -2.95 2.52 -21.57
C LEU A 39 -1.53 3.01 -21.88
N LEU A 40 -0.63 2.85 -20.92
CA LEU A 40 0.74 3.32 -21.06
C LEU A 40 1.51 2.46 -22.07
N ALA A 41 1.36 1.13 -22.04
CA ALA A 41 2.01 0.23 -22.99
C ALA A 41 1.58 0.52 -24.44
N PHE A 42 0.30 0.82 -24.66
CA PHE A 42 -0.21 1.22 -25.97
C PHE A 42 0.45 2.52 -26.46
N ASN A 43 0.50 3.56 -25.63
CA ASN A 43 1.11 4.85 -26.00
C ASN A 43 2.64 4.75 -26.17
N ILE A 44 3.30 3.87 -25.43
CA ILE A 44 4.73 3.55 -25.61
C ILE A 44 4.94 2.89 -26.99
N GLY A 45 4.05 1.96 -27.38
CA GLY A 45 4.09 1.32 -28.70
C GLY A 45 3.94 2.30 -29.85
N LEU A 46 3.08 3.30 -29.70
CA LEU A 46 2.90 4.41 -30.66
C LEU A 46 4.01 5.46 -30.59
N ASN A 47 4.97 5.36 -29.68
CA ASN A 47 6.03 6.34 -29.42
C ASN A 47 5.49 7.78 -29.20
N ASN A 48 4.28 7.94 -28.65
CA ASN A 48 3.63 9.23 -28.39
C ASN A 48 4.07 9.78 -27.03
N LYS A 49 5.13 10.59 -27.03
CA LYS A 49 5.79 11.10 -25.81
C LYS A 49 4.84 11.95 -24.94
N ASP A 50 3.96 12.74 -25.53
CA ASP A 50 3.08 13.64 -24.79
C ASP A 50 1.97 12.82 -24.08
N ARG A 51 1.37 11.87 -24.79
CA ARG A 51 0.40 10.95 -24.21
C ARG A 51 1.00 10.06 -23.12
N ILE A 52 2.25 9.62 -23.26
CA ILE A 52 2.96 8.87 -22.21
C ILE A 52 3.05 9.70 -20.92
N LYS A 53 3.45 10.98 -21.01
CA LYS A 53 3.54 11.85 -19.84
C LYS A 53 2.17 12.11 -19.21
N GLU A 54 1.15 12.34 -20.01
CA GLU A 54 -0.23 12.50 -19.54
C GLU A 54 -0.73 11.24 -18.83
N CYS A 55 -0.53 10.06 -19.41
CA CYS A 55 -0.92 8.79 -18.79
C CYS A 55 -0.24 8.57 -17.44
N ILE A 56 1.06 8.87 -17.33
CA ILE A 56 1.79 8.75 -16.07
C ILE A 56 1.22 9.72 -15.04
N LYS A 57 1.07 11.00 -15.40
CA LYS A 57 0.57 12.04 -14.50
C LYS A 57 -0.84 11.70 -13.99
N TRP A 58 -1.77 11.48 -14.90
CA TRP A 58 -3.16 11.22 -14.54
C TRP A 58 -3.35 9.87 -13.88
N GLY A 59 -2.61 8.83 -14.31
CA GLY A 59 -2.67 7.52 -13.67
C GLY A 59 -2.23 7.54 -12.19
N ILE A 60 -1.22 8.32 -11.83
CA ILE A 60 -0.84 8.52 -10.43
C ILE A 60 -1.92 9.32 -9.69
N ILE A 61 -2.40 10.43 -10.28
CA ILE A 61 -3.42 11.28 -9.65
C ILE A 61 -4.70 10.49 -9.39
N ASP A 62 -5.22 9.76 -10.38
CA ASP A 62 -6.43 8.96 -10.25
C ASP A 62 -6.30 7.91 -9.15
N THR A 63 -5.15 7.24 -9.09
CA THR A 63 -4.90 6.23 -8.05
C THR A 63 -4.82 6.87 -6.66
N VAL A 64 -4.22 8.04 -6.53
CA VAL A 64 -4.16 8.80 -5.26
C VAL A 64 -5.56 9.27 -4.84
N ILE A 65 -6.36 9.76 -5.78
CA ILE A 65 -7.74 10.19 -5.49
C ILE A 65 -8.57 9.01 -4.99
N VAL A 66 -8.53 7.87 -5.70
CA VAL A 66 -9.29 6.68 -5.30
C VAL A 66 -8.80 6.13 -3.96
N ALA A 67 -7.49 6.05 -3.74
CA ALA A 67 -6.92 5.65 -2.45
C ALA A 67 -7.33 6.61 -1.32
N GLY A 68 -7.34 7.91 -1.59
CA GLY A 68 -7.81 8.95 -0.65
C GLY A 68 -9.29 8.80 -0.30
N ILE A 69 -10.14 8.57 -1.30
CA ILE A 69 -11.58 8.32 -1.08
C ILE A 69 -11.77 7.08 -0.21
N ILE A 70 -11.06 5.99 -0.51
CA ILE A 70 -11.12 4.75 0.28
C ILE A 70 -10.64 4.99 1.71
N THR A 71 -9.56 5.76 1.90
CA THR A 71 -9.08 6.15 3.23
C THR A 71 -10.16 6.89 4.00
N ILE A 72 -10.80 7.90 3.41
CA ILE A 72 -11.87 8.67 4.06
C ILE A 72 -13.06 7.76 4.42
N ILE A 73 -13.45 6.86 3.52
CA ILE A 73 -14.54 5.89 3.79
C ILE A 73 -14.18 5.02 5.00
N PHE A 74 -12.97 4.49 5.08
CA PHE A 74 -12.57 3.65 6.21
C PHE A 74 -12.39 4.44 7.50
N GLU A 75 -11.94 5.69 7.45
CA GLU A 75 -11.89 6.56 8.62
C GLU A 75 -13.28 6.82 9.19
N VAL A 76 -14.24 7.16 8.34
CA VAL A 76 -15.63 7.44 8.76
C VAL A 76 -16.33 6.16 9.24
N LEU A 77 -16.12 5.05 8.54
CA LEU A 77 -16.81 3.78 8.82
C LEU A 77 -16.03 2.85 9.76
N ALA A 78 -14.89 3.25 10.31
CA ALA A 78 -14.06 2.39 11.16
C ALA A 78 -14.86 1.80 12.35
N GLY A 79 -15.64 2.60 13.06
CA GLY A 79 -16.48 2.16 14.17
C GLY A 79 -17.59 1.20 13.75
N PRO A 80 -18.46 1.54 12.77
CA PRO A 80 -19.46 0.61 12.25
C PRO A 80 -18.88 -0.70 11.73
N ILE A 81 -17.77 -0.66 11.00
CA ILE A 81 -17.11 -1.85 10.47
C ILE A 81 -16.59 -2.73 11.59
N SER A 82 -15.91 -2.17 12.59
CA SER A 82 -15.40 -2.92 13.75
C SER A 82 -16.51 -3.62 14.52
N LYS A 83 -17.65 -2.95 14.71
CA LYS A 83 -18.83 -3.53 15.36
C LYS A 83 -19.42 -4.68 14.55
N LEU A 84 -19.52 -4.54 13.23
CA LEU A 84 -20.02 -5.58 12.33
C LEU A 84 -19.18 -6.85 12.42
N PHE A 85 -17.86 -6.72 12.36
CA PHE A 85 -16.95 -7.86 12.52
C PHE A 85 -16.95 -8.41 13.96
N GLY A 86 -17.16 -7.56 14.94
CA GLY A 86 -17.35 -7.98 16.34
C GLY A 86 -18.56 -8.89 16.56
N LEU A 87 -19.58 -8.87 15.68
CA LEU A 87 -20.72 -9.80 15.76
C LEU A 87 -20.30 -11.25 15.51
N THR A 88 -19.27 -11.48 14.73
CA THR A 88 -18.73 -12.81 14.40
C THR A 88 -17.68 -13.29 15.41
N THR A 89 -17.24 -12.41 16.32
CA THR A 89 -16.25 -12.74 17.34
C THR A 89 -16.97 -13.24 18.60
N THR A 90 -16.59 -14.41 19.08
CA THR A 90 -17.07 -15.01 20.32
C THR A 90 -15.94 -15.02 21.36
N GLY A 91 -16.27 -14.77 22.63
CA GLY A 91 -15.31 -14.82 23.74
C GLY A 91 -15.33 -13.57 24.62
N GLU A 92 -14.64 -13.65 25.77
CA GLU A 92 -14.57 -12.58 26.78
C GLU A 92 -13.89 -11.31 26.27
N ASN A 93 -12.96 -11.44 25.32
CA ASN A 93 -12.16 -10.33 24.77
C ASN A 93 -12.86 -9.56 23.61
N LYS A 94 -14.12 -9.86 23.31
CA LYS A 94 -14.87 -9.26 22.19
C LYS A 94 -14.81 -7.73 22.17
N GLY A 95 -15.02 -7.09 23.30
CA GLY A 95 -14.99 -5.62 23.39
C GLY A 95 -13.62 -5.02 23.06
N GLN A 96 -12.56 -5.67 23.51
CA GLN A 96 -11.18 -5.25 23.27
C GLN A 96 -10.82 -5.42 21.78
N ILE A 97 -11.22 -6.52 21.17
CA ILE A 97 -10.99 -6.78 19.73
C ILE A 97 -11.71 -5.73 18.88
N ILE A 98 -12.93 -5.34 19.20
CA ILE A 98 -13.67 -4.29 18.47
C ILE A 98 -12.94 -2.95 18.55
N THR A 99 -12.52 -2.52 19.75
CA THR A 99 -11.82 -1.25 19.94
C THR A 99 -10.46 -1.27 19.22
N LEU A 100 -9.74 -2.37 19.32
CA LEU A 100 -8.45 -2.53 18.66
C LEU A 100 -8.60 -2.59 17.12
N CYS A 101 -9.66 -3.20 16.62
CA CYS A 101 -9.99 -3.23 15.20
C CYS A 101 -10.29 -1.82 14.68
N GLU A 102 -11.07 -1.02 15.40
CA GLU A 102 -11.31 0.37 15.04
C GLU A 102 -10.01 1.17 14.98
N THR A 103 -9.17 1.05 16.00
CA THR A 103 -7.87 1.72 16.05
C THR A 103 -6.96 1.28 14.90
N SER A 104 -6.91 -0.03 14.61
CA SER A 104 -6.11 -0.57 13.52
C SER A 104 -6.56 -0.06 12.14
N ILE A 105 -7.87 0.01 11.90
CA ILE A 105 -8.43 0.53 10.64
C ILE A 105 -8.03 2.01 10.48
N ARG A 106 -8.23 2.84 11.51
CA ARG A 106 -7.91 4.28 11.46
C ARG A 106 -6.43 4.52 11.19
N ILE A 107 -5.55 3.88 11.95
CA ILE A 107 -4.10 4.08 11.80
C ILE A 107 -3.61 3.56 10.43
N ALA A 108 -4.00 2.35 10.07
CA ALA A 108 -3.46 1.72 8.88
C ALA A 108 -4.03 2.27 7.56
N SER A 109 -5.27 2.81 7.58
CA SER A 109 -5.88 3.42 6.38
C SER A 109 -5.11 4.64 5.88
N ILE A 110 -4.42 5.37 6.76
CA ILE A 110 -3.51 6.48 6.38
C ILE A 110 -2.46 5.99 5.36
N GLY A 111 -2.03 4.74 5.48
CA GLY A 111 -1.08 4.11 4.56
C GLY A 111 -1.62 3.89 3.14
N TYR A 112 -2.93 3.84 2.93
CA TYR A 112 -3.51 3.46 1.63
C TYR A 112 -3.19 4.45 0.52
N VAL A 113 -3.05 5.73 0.82
CA VAL A 113 -2.63 6.75 -0.16
C VAL A 113 -1.22 6.46 -0.64
N PHE A 114 -0.30 6.15 0.25
CA PHE A 114 1.09 5.78 -0.09
C PHE A 114 1.16 4.46 -0.85
N MET A 115 0.34 3.49 -0.45
CA MET A 115 0.18 2.22 -1.17
C MET A 115 -0.30 2.46 -2.61
N GLY A 116 -1.27 3.34 -2.82
CA GLY A 116 -1.77 3.73 -4.14
C GLY A 116 -0.65 4.28 -5.02
N ILE A 117 0.16 5.21 -4.52
CA ILE A 117 1.31 5.77 -5.23
C ILE A 117 2.28 4.64 -5.64
N SER A 118 2.63 3.76 -4.71
CA SER A 118 3.55 2.65 -4.98
C SER A 118 3.02 1.70 -6.06
N LEU A 119 1.73 1.37 -6.03
CA LEU A 119 1.09 0.48 -7.00
C LEU A 119 0.97 1.13 -8.39
N ALA A 120 0.64 2.42 -8.48
CA ALA A 120 0.64 3.15 -9.74
C ALA A 120 2.03 3.13 -10.38
N ILE A 121 3.07 3.42 -9.60
CA ILE A 121 4.46 3.41 -10.08
C ILE A 121 4.89 2.01 -10.52
N GLN A 122 4.53 0.97 -9.78
CA GLN A 122 4.79 -0.42 -10.18
C GLN A 122 4.15 -0.73 -11.54
N GLY A 123 2.91 -0.28 -11.79
CA GLY A 123 2.26 -0.39 -13.08
C GLY A 123 3.02 0.34 -14.20
N ILE A 124 3.48 1.56 -13.94
CA ILE A 124 4.28 2.34 -14.90
C ILE A 124 5.57 1.59 -15.26
N LEU A 125 6.28 1.06 -14.27
CA LEU A 125 7.51 0.29 -14.47
C LEU A 125 7.26 -0.99 -15.27
N GLN A 126 6.14 -1.67 -15.05
CA GLN A 126 5.72 -2.83 -15.84
C GLN A 126 5.46 -2.45 -17.30
N ALA A 127 4.76 -1.35 -17.57
CA ALA A 127 4.51 -0.85 -18.91
C ALA A 127 5.81 -0.55 -19.66
N TYR A 128 6.86 -0.08 -18.97
CA TYR A 128 8.21 0.09 -19.51
C TYR A 128 9.00 -1.22 -19.64
N ARG A 129 8.36 -2.38 -19.48
CA ARG A 129 8.99 -3.72 -19.51
C ARG A 129 10.09 -3.91 -18.46
N LYS A 130 10.00 -3.23 -17.34
CA LYS A 130 10.93 -3.36 -16.19
C LYS A 130 10.34 -4.27 -15.12
N ALA A 131 10.05 -5.54 -15.49
CA ALA A 131 9.34 -6.49 -14.63
C ALA A 131 10.00 -6.76 -13.27
N LEU A 132 11.32 -6.67 -13.18
CA LEU A 132 12.05 -6.86 -11.90
C LEU A 132 11.83 -5.71 -10.91
N SER A 133 11.60 -4.48 -11.39
CA SER A 133 11.46 -3.32 -10.48
C SER A 133 10.22 -3.41 -9.59
N PRO A 134 9.02 -3.76 -10.06
CA PRO A 134 7.86 -4.01 -9.20
C PRO A 134 8.07 -5.13 -8.19
N LEU A 135 8.74 -6.22 -8.60
CA LEU A 135 9.08 -7.32 -7.70
C LEU A 135 9.99 -6.84 -6.57
N LEU A 136 11.04 -6.10 -6.90
CA LEU A 136 11.94 -5.51 -5.91
C LEU A 136 11.19 -4.58 -4.94
N ILE A 137 10.35 -3.67 -5.44
CA ILE A 137 9.56 -2.75 -4.61
C ILE A 137 8.69 -3.53 -3.63
N SER A 138 7.98 -4.58 -4.09
CA SER A 138 7.11 -5.38 -3.24
C SER A 138 7.90 -6.17 -2.19
N THR A 139 9.04 -6.74 -2.57
CA THR A 139 9.91 -7.48 -1.64
C THR A 139 10.52 -6.55 -0.59
N LEU A 140 11.03 -5.39 -0.99
CA LEU A 140 11.59 -4.41 -0.08
C LEU A 140 10.54 -3.87 0.89
N ARG A 141 9.30 -3.64 0.43
CA ARG A 141 8.18 -3.24 1.27
C ARG A 141 7.96 -4.21 2.43
N LEU A 142 7.89 -5.51 2.13
CA LEU A 142 7.60 -6.52 3.15
C LEU A 142 8.80 -6.81 4.04
N ILE A 143 9.98 -7.06 3.45
CA ILE A 143 11.14 -7.57 4.19
C ILE A 143 11.94 -6.44 4.83
N ILE A 144 12.18 -5.33 4.11
CA ILE A 144 13.10 -4.28 4.57
C ILE A 144 12.36 -3.18 5.33
N PHE A 145 11.10 -2.89 4.99
CA PHE A 145 10.36 -1.84 5.68
C PHE A 145 9.40 -2.39 6.72
N LEU A 146 8.48 -3.29 6.35
CA LEU A 146 7.45 -3.74 7.30
C LEU A 146 8.03 -4.57 8.44
N VAL A 147 8.88 -5.55 8.16
CA VAL A 147 9.43 -6.43 9.21
C VAL A 147 10.29 -5.67 10.22
N PRO A 148 11.31 -4.86 9.84
CA PRO A 148 12.11 -4.13 10.81
C PRO A 148 11.33 -3.10 11.61
N VAL A 149 10.41 -2.35 10.96
CA VAL A 149 9.57 -1.37 11.67
C VAL A 149 8.66 -2.07 12.66
N SER A 150 8.05 -3.22 12.29
CA SER A 150 7.24 -4.02 13.21
C SER A 150 8.07 -4.54 14.39
N LEU A 151 9.30 -5.00 14.15
CA LEU A 151 10.20 -5.46 15.23
C LEU A 151 10.59 -4.37 16.21
N ILE A 152 10.70 -3.12 15.76
CA ILE A 152 10.95 -1.97 16.63
C ILE A 152 9.74 -1.75 17.56
N PHE A 153 8.51 -1.80 17.02
CA PHE A 153 7.30 -1.59 17.81
C PHE A 153 6.98 -2.75 18.75
N VAL A 154 7.32 -4.00 18.39
CA VAL A 154 7.15 -5.17 19.25
C VAL A 154 7.98 -5.09 20.54
N ARG A 155 9.07 -4.32 20.54
CA ARG A 155 9.91 -4.11 21.74
C ARG A 155 9.37 -3.05 22.70
N GLN A 156 8.32 -2.32 22.31
CA GLN A 156 7.72 -1.28 23.14
C GLN A 156 6.69 -1.87 24.10
N SER A 157 6.51 -1.22 25.28
CA SER A 157 5.56 -1.64 26.29
C SER A 157 4.09 -1.59 25.85
N ASN A 158 3.76 -0.76 24.86
CA ASN A 158 2.39 -0.62 24.32
C ASN A 158 2.28 -1.19 22.90
N VAL A 159 2.75 -2.41 22.70
CA VAL A 159 2.81 -3.07 21.38
C VAL A 159 1.46 -3.17 20.70
N VAL A 160 0.39 -3.47 21.45
CA VAL A 160 -0.96 -3.71 20.93
C VAL A 160 -1.50 -2.53 20.12
N ASN A 161 -1.16 -1.29 20.50
CA ASN A 161 -1.58 -0.10 19.79
C ASN A 161 -0.52 0.40 18.78
N LEU A 162 0.76 0.23 19.09
CA LEU A 162 1.84 0.79 18.28
C LEU A 162 2.14 -0.01 17.03
N VAL A 163 1.90 -1.33 17.04
CA VAL A 163 2.22 -2.21 15.90
C VAL A 163 1.50 -1.78 14.61
N TRP A 164 0.33 -1.16 14.71
CA TRP A 164 -0.44 -0.70 13.57
C TRP A 164 0.21 0.45 12.79
N TRP A 165 1.06 1.25 13.44
CA TRP A 165 1.85 2.29 12.79
C TRP A 165 2.92 1.75 11.85
N ALA A 166 3.29 0.48 11.98
CA ALA A 166 4.23 -0.15 11.06
C ALA A 166 3.73 -0.13 9.61
N PHE A 167 2.41 -0.25 9.39
CA PHE A 167 1.83 -0.28 8.05
C PHE A 167 1.97 1.07 7.33
N PRO A 168 1.44 2.20 7.84
CA PRO A 168 1.57 3.48 7.14
C PRO A 168 3.03 3.93 6.98
N ILE A 169 3.91 3.62 7.94
CA ILE A 169 5.34 3.95 7.84
C ILE A 169 5.99 3.14 6.71
N ALA A 170 5.76 1.81 6.67
CA ALA A 170 6.29 0.96 5.61
C ALA A 170 5.77 1.38 4.22
N GLU A 171 4.49 1.72 4.11
CA GLU A 171 3.91 2.19 2.85
C GLU A 171 4.50 3.54 2.41
N ALA A 172 4.71 4.49 3.34
CA ALA A 172 5.33 5.78 3.05
C ALA A 172 6.77 5.61 2.56
N LEU A 173 7.57 4.77 3.23
CA LEU A 173 8.93 4.46 2.80
C LEU A 173 8.95 3.79 1.43
N THR A 174 8.01 2.88 1.19
CA THR A 174 7.86 2.21 -0.13
C THR A 174 7.48 3.20 -1.22
N ALA A 175 6.60 4.16 -0.95
CA ALA A 175 6.22 5.19 -1.91
C ALA A 175 7.41 6.06 -2.30
N VAL A 176 8.22 6.49 -1.32
CA VAL A 176 9.45 7.26 -1.57
C VAL A 176 10.42 6.45 -2.44
N LEU A 177 10.66 5.19 -2.08
CA LEU A 177 11.53 4.29 -2.86
C LEU A 177 11.01 4.12 -4.30
N SER A 178 9.71 3.92 -4.47
CA SER A 178 9.08 3.76 -5.78
C SER A 178 9.29 5.00 -6.66
N ILE A 179 9.11 6.19 -6.10
CA ILE A 179 9.36 7.47 -6.81
C ILE A 179 10.81 7.58 -7.24
N LEU A 180 11.76 7.21 -6.37
CA LEU A 180 13.19 7.23 -6.71
C LEU A 180 13.51 6.27 -7.84
N ILE A 181 12.98 5.04 -7.80
CA ILE A 181 13.18 4.03 -8.86
C ILE A 181 12.58 4.51 -10.18
N LEU A 182 11.39 5.13 -10.15
CA LEU A 182 10.76 5.67 -11.36
C LEU A 182 11.63 6.75 -12.00
N LYS A 183 12.04 7.76 -11.23
CA LYS A 183 12.92 8.85 -11.72
C LYS A 183 14.23 8.32 -12.32
N PHE A 184 14.85 7.34 -11.66
CA PHE A 184 16.07 6.71 -12.15
C PHE A 184 15.83 5.96 -13.47
N THR A 185 14.71 5.22 -13.57
CA THR A 185 14.34 4.49 -14.78
C THR A 185 14.06 5.42 -15.95
N GLU A 186 13.34 6.52 -15.75
CA GLU A 186 13.06 7.53 -16.78
C GLU A 186 14.37 8.15 -17.31
N LYS A 187 15.30 8.48 -16.41
CA LYS A 187 16.62 8.99 -16.80
C LYS A 187 17.40 8.01 -17.69
N ILE A 188 17.40 6.72 -17.34
CA ILE A 188 18.06 5.68 -18.16
C ILE A 188 17.40 5.56 -19.54
N ILE A 189 16.07 5.61 -19.61
CA ILE A 189 15.33 5.51 -20.88
C ILE A 189 15.64 6.71 -21.77
N ALA A 190 15.71 7.91 -21.21
CA ALA A 190 16.08 9.11 -21.94
C ALA A 190 17.47 9.02 -22.56
N VAL A 191 18.49 8.63 -21.78
CA VAL A 191 19.87 8.47 -22.24
C VAL A 191 20.02 7.40 -23.32
N LYS A 192 19.26 6.28 -23.23
CA LYS A 192 19.29 5.24 -24.26
C LYS A 192 18.69 5.72 -25.59
N LYS A 193 17.66 6.57 -25.56
CA LYS A 193 17.06 7.12 -26.79
C LYS A 193 18.00 8.09 -27.50
N GLU A 194 18.76 8.91 -26.76
CA GLU A 194 19.75 9.80 -27.37
C GLU A 194 20.89 9.03 -28.09
N LYS A 195 21.33 7.90 -27.53
CA LYS A 195 22.38 7.07 -28.15
C LYS A 195 21.92 6.26 -29.36
N GLN A 196 20.63 6.13 -29.62
CA GLN A 196 20.08 5.45 -30.81
C GLN A 196 19.82 6.38 -31.99
N VAL A 197 19.95 7.70 -31.79
CA VAL A 197 19.73 8.73 -32.81
C VAL A 197 21.07 9.21 -33.42
N ILE A 198 22.19 8.80 -32.85
CA ILE A 198 23.56 9.00 -33.36
C ILE A 198 24.00 7.72 -34.08
#